data_8dfa50f547b6fb495bc7e1136f2b841e
#
_entry.id   8dfa50f547b6fb495bc7e1136f2b841e
#
_cell.length_a   1.000
_cell.length_b   1.000
_cell.length_c   1.000
_cell.angle_alpha   90.00
_cell.angle_beta   90.00
_cell.angle_gamma   90.00
#
_symmetry.space_group_name_H-M   'P 1'
#
loop_
_entity.id
_entity.type
_entity.pdbx_description
1 polymer ?
#
loop_
_entity_poly.entity_id
_entity_poly.type
_entity_poly.pdbx_seq_one_letter_code
_entity_poly.pdbx_strand_id
1 'polypeptide(L)'
;MSKKRTAAVFLALLMWGLVSQASAQEAEPKFNSNGDDIMRIRSLLDEFRQDIIRKEGYALTKLVLNPDVLFHHTNTQEEIDSARKYDAQFDGIGPSQLDGFAKLLATSKDKLEERFRNIEIRQDGPLGLVTFNYDFVINDKVHHSGLEVWQVCKIDEQWKILSVAWTIY
;
A
#
# COMPACT_ATOMS: atom_id res chain seq x y z
N MET A 1 -27.02 -79.52 43.86
CA MET A 1 -25.72 -78.95 43.39
C MET A 1 -26.01 -77.72 42.56
N SER A 2 -25.96 -76.51 43.16
CA SER A 2 -26.29 -75.27 42.47
C SER A 2 -25.02 -74.41 42.37
N LYS A 3 -24.59 -74.14 41.19
CA LYS A 3 -23.44 -73.23 40.92
C LYS A 3 -23.95 -71.79 40.81
N LYS A 4 -23.57 -70.96 41.77
CA LYS A 4 -23.75 -69.50 41.74
C LYS A 4 -22.75 -68.90 40.79
N ARG A 5 -23.18 -68.17 39.79
CA ARG A 5 -22.37 -67.34 38.87
C ARG A 5 -22.34 -65.91 39.40
N THR A 6 -21.19 -65.46 39.82
CA THR A 6 -20.97 -64.09 40.26
C THR A 6 -20.71 -63.24 39.00
N ALA A 7 -21.56 -62.25 38.74
CA ALA A 7 -21.33 -61.30 37.67
C ALA A 7 -20.45 -60.15 38.20
N ALA A 8 -19.32 -59.96 37.61
CA ALA A 8 -18.44 -58.83 37.84
C ALA A 8 -18.89 -57.64 36.99
N VAL A 9 -19.32 -56.55 37.60
CA VAL A 9 -19.62 -55.30 36.94
C VAL A 9 -18.34 -54.50 36.79
N PHE A 10 -17.87 -54.33 35.54
CA PHE A 10 -16.76 -53.41 35.21
C PHE A 10 -17.35 -52.02 35.06
N LEU A 11 -17.03 -51.13 36.02
CA LEU A 11 -17.31 -49.72 35.95
C LEU A 11 -16.21 -49.02 35.18
N ALA A 12 -16.45 -48.69 33.88
CA ALA A 12 -15.52 -47.93 33.08
C ALA A 12 -15.69 -46.43 33.38
N LEU A 13 -14.75 -45.88 34.13
CA LEU A 13 -14.62 -44.44 34.33
C LEU A 13 -14.08 -43.79 33.07
N LEU A 14 -14.94 -43.14 32.30
CA LEU A 14 -14.60 -42.26 31.21
C LEU A 14 -14.07 -40.93 31.80
N MET A 15 -12.76 -40.80 31.91
CA MET A 15 -12.08 -39.53 32.15
C MET A 15 -12.08 -38.71 30.88
N TRP A 16 -13.05 -37.83 30.72
CA TRP A 16 -13.01 -36.78 29.70
C TRP A 16 -11.99 -35.73 30.12
N GLY A 17 -10.79 -35.84 29.51
CA GLY A 17 -9.77 -34.82 29.64
C GLY A 17 -10.28 -33.56 28.91
N LEU A 18 -10.58 -32.51 29.68
CA LEU A 18 -10.74 -31.15 29.18
C LEU A 18 -9.38 -30.69 28.62
N VAL A 19 -9.18 -30.84 27.30
CA VAL A 19 -8.11 -30.16 26.59
C VAL A 19 -8.50 -28.70 26.51
N SER A 20 -7.99 -27.89 27.43
CA SER A 20 -8.05 -26.45 27.38
C SER A 20 -7.25 -26.02 26.14
N GLN A 21 -7.92 -25.72 25.05
CA GLN A 21 -7.31 -25.01 23.92
C GLN A 21 -7.05 -23.57 24.39
N ALA A 22 -5.86 -23.35 24.94
CA ALA A 22 -5.33 -22.00 25.04
C ALA A 22 -5.11 -21.51 23.61
N SER A 23 -6.06 -20.73 23.05
CA SER A 23 -5.80 -19.94 21.88
C SER A 23 -4.67 -18.98 22.21
N ALA A 24 -3.48 -19.25 21.69
CA ALA A 24 -2.41 -18.27 21.69
C ALA A 24 -2.93 -17.06 20.91
N GLN A 25 -3.34 -16.03 21.61
CA GLN A 25 -3.67 -14.74 21.02
C GLN A 25 -2.34 -14.22 20.49
N GLU A 26 -2.18 -14.29 19.16
CA GLU A 26 -1.02 -13.77 18.46
C GLU A 26 -0.93 -12.28 18.79
N ALA A 27 0.14 -11.89 19.49
CA ALA A 27 0.32 -10.50 19.88
C ALA A 27 0.47 -9.67 18.61
N GLU A 28 -0.39 -8.65 18.45
CA GLU A 28 -0.28 -7.69 17.35
C GLU A 28 1.16 -7.14 17.29
N PRO A 29 1.77 -7.10 16.09
CA PRO A 29 3.13 -6.60 15.93
C PRO A 29 3.20 -5.15 16.42
N LYS A 30 4.12 -4.88 17.34
CA LYS A 30 4.37 -3.52 17.81
C LYS A 30 5.25 -2.81 16.81
N PHE A 31 4.66 -1.88 16.06
CA PHE A 31 5.42 -0.96 15.20
C PHE A 31 6.19 0.05 16.07
N ASN A 32 7.43 0.35 15.69
CA ASN A 32 8.21 1.45 16.24
C ASN A 32 7.78 2.77 15.59
N SER A 33 6.56 3.17 15.85
CA SER A 33 5.93 4.35 15.25
C SER A 33 6.26 5.61 16.07
N ASN A 34 6.53 6.70 15.37
CA ASN A 34 6.84 8.00 15.94
C ASN A 34 5.90 9.07 15.36
N GLY A 35 5.26 9.85 16.24
CA GLY A 35 4.33 10.90 15.84
C GLY A 35 4.95 11.98 14.97
N ASP A 36 6.19 12.37 15.22
CA ASP A 36 6.91 13.36 14.41
C ASP A 36 7.19 12.84 13.00
N ASP A 37 7.55 11.57 12.87
CA ASP A 37 7.75 10.93 11.57
C ASP A 37 6.44 10.82 10.79
N ILE A 38 5.33 10.48 11.44
CA ILE A 38 4.00 10.49 10.82
C ILE A 38 3.65 11.89 10.29
N MET A 39 3.92 12.96 11.05
CA MET A 39 3.71 14.34 10.60
C MET A 39 4.60 14.70 9.40
N ARG A 40 5.86 14.28 9.41
CA ARG A 40 6.79 14.51 8.28
C ARG A 40 6.36 13.76 7.02
N ILE A 41 5.85 12.53 7.15
CA ILE A 41 5.27 11.79 6.02
C ILE A 41 4.03 12.52 5.47
N ARG A 42 3.16 13.07 6.34
CA ARG A 42 2.04 13.92 5.89
C ARG A 42 2.51 15.16 5.14
N SER A 43 3.59 15.79 5.61
CA SER A 43 4.18 16.94 4.92
C SER A 43 4.75 16.56 3.54
N LEU A 44 5.33 15.36 3.39
CA LEU A 44 5.78 14.83 2.09
C LEU A 44 4.61 14.68 1.11
N LEU A 45 3.48 14.12 1.57
CA LEU A 45 2.26 14.02 0.76
C LEU A 45 1.72 15.39 0.34
N ASP A 46 1.73 16.35 1.26
CA ASP A 46 1.24 17.70 0.97
C ASP A 46 2.16 18.43 -0.02
N GLU A 47 3.47 18.30 0.12
CA GLU A 47 4.44 18.86 -0.84
C GLU A 47 4.26 18.26 -2.23
N PHE A 48 4.08 16.95 -2.35
CA PHE A 48 3.78 16.29 -3.63
C PHE A 48 2.53 16.89 -4.30
N ARG A 49 1.45 17.07 -3.54
CA ARG A 49 0.22 17.72 -4.05
C ARG A 49 0.47 19.17 -4.48
N GLN A 50 1.24 19.92 -3.70
CA GLN A 50 1.57 21.29 -4.03
C GLN A 50 2.42 21.41 -5.30
N ASP A 51 3.36 20.47 -5.50
CA ASP A 51 4.17 20.42 -6.72
C ASP A 51 3.31 20.16 -7.98
N ILE A 52 2.27 19.33 -7.86
CA ILE A 52 1.29 19.15 -8.94
C ILE A 52 0.55 20.45 -9.23
N ILE A 53 0.02 21.13 -8.21
CA ILE A 53 -0.72 22.38 -8.36
C ILE A 53 0.16 23.48 -8.96
N ARG A 54 1.40 23.60 -8.50
CA ARG A 54 2.39 24.57 -8.98
C ARG A 54 3.02 24.19 -10.32
N LYS A 55 2.78 22.94 -10.78
CA LYS A 55 3.38 22.34 -11.99
C LYS A 55 4.91 22.24 -11.91
N GLU A 56 5.42 22.01 -10.72
CA GLU A 56 6.84 21.94 -10.42
C GLU A 56 7.36 20.50 -10.56
N GLY A 57 7.27 19.91 -11.76
CA GLY A 57 7.66 18.52 -12.02
C GLY A 57 9.09 18.20 -11.59
N TYR A 58 10.04 19.14 -11.72
CA TYR A 58 11.41 18.93 -11.24
C TYR A 58 11.50 18.93 -9.70
N ALA A 59 10.71 19.75 -9.00
CA ALA A 59 10.65 19.71 -7.54
C ALA A 59 10.08 18.37 -7.06
N LEU A 60 9.00 17.90 -7.70
CA LEU A 60 8.39 16.61 -7.40
C LEU A 60 9.39 15.44 -7.52
N THR A 61 10.28 15.43 -8.52
CA THR A 61 11.30 14.37 -8.64
C THR A 61 12.32 14.35 -7.50
N LYS A 62 12.43 15.41 -6.71
CA LYS A 62 13.30 15.44 -5.52
C LYS A 62 12.64 14.80 -4.30
N LEU A 63 11.34 14.57 -4.34
CA LEU A 63 10.61 13.89 -3.27
C LEU A 63 10.83 12.37 -3.30
N VAL A 64 11.23 11.82 -4.44
CA VAL A 64 11.54 10.39 -4.59
C VAL A 64 12.98 10.09 -4.18
N LEU A 65 13.24 8.83 -3.81
CA LEU A 65 14.57 8.39 -3.37
C LEU A 65 15.61 8.48 -4.50
N ASN A 66 15.24 8.03 -5.69
CA ASN A 66 16.04 8.09 -6.91
C ASN A 66 15.13 8.01 -8.15
N PRO A 67 15.62 8.29 -9.36
CA PRO A 67 14.81 8.26 -10.59
C PRO A 67 14.23 6.89 -10.96
N ASP A 68 14.86 5.80 -10.49
CA ASP A 68 14.48 4.42 -10.83
C ASP A 68 13.41 3.84 -9.89
N VAL A 69 12.76 4.69 -9.08
CA VAL A 69 11.66 4.24 -8.20
C VAL A 69 10.51 3.67 -9.03
N LEU A 70 9.86 2.66 -8.51
CA LEU A 70 8.59 2.20 -9.07
C LEU A 70 7.56 3.33 -8.98
N PHE A 71 7.03 3.76 -10.10
CA PHE A 71 6.00 4.81 -10.21
C PHE A 71 5.04 4.44 -11.34
N HIS A 72 3.98 3.71 -10.99
CA HIS A 72 3.13 3.02 -11.96
C HIS A 72 1.68 2.89 -11.53
N HIS A 73 0.74 3.00 -12.49
CA HIS A 73 -0.57 2.38 -12.31
C HIS A 73 -0.50 0.86 -12.56
N THR A 74 -1.41 0.13 -11.91
CA THR A 74 -1.59 -1.30 -12.16
C THR A 74 -2.51 -1.50 -13.35
N ASN A 75 -2.05 -2.26 -14.34
CA ASN A 75 -2.84 -2.58 -15.52
C ASN A 75 -3.88 -3.68 -15.20
N THR A 76 -5.06 -3.57 -15.79
CA THR A 76 -6.04 -4.64 -15.84
C THR A 76 -5.54 -5.78 -16.76
N GLN A 77 -6.11 -6.98 -16.63
CA GLN A 77 -5.76 -8.08 -17.52
C GLN A 77 -6.04 -7.75 -19.01
N GLU A 78 -7.11 -7.00 -19.30
CA GLU A 78 -7.46 -6.57 -20.65
C GLU A 78 -6.40 -5.64 -21.24
N GLU A 79 -5.88 -4.70 -20.46
CA GLU A 79 -4.78 -3.79 -20.87
C GLU A 79 -3.49 -4.58 -21.11
N ILE A 80 -3.15 -5.53 -20.23
CA ILE A 80 -1.99 -6.41 -20.38
C ILE A 80 -2.11 -7.24 -21.68
N ASP A 81 -3.26 -7.86 -21.93
CA ASP A 81 -3.51 -8.67 -23.12
C ASP A 81 -3.48 -7.81 -24.40
N SER A 82 -3.95 -6.56 -24.30
CA SER A 82 -3.85 -5.62 -25.40
C SER A 82 -2.41 -5.21 -25.71
N ALA A 83 -1.62 -4.90 -24.66
CA ALA A 83 -0.22 -4.54 -24.80
C ALA A 83 0.61 -5.69 -25.40
N ARG A 84 0.34 -6.94 -24.98
CA ARG A 84 1.03 -8.14 -25.49
C ARG A 84 0.80 -8.44 -26.96
N LYS A 85 -0.20 -7.84 -27.59
CA LYS A 85 -0.37 -7.91 -29.06
C LYS A 85 0.76 -7.19 -29.80
N TYR A 86 1.39 -6.21 -29.16
CA TYR A 86 2.47 -5.39 -29.72
C TYR A 86 3.84 -5.76 -29.14
N ASP A 87 3.88 -6.15 -27.88
CA ASP A 87 5.08 -6.62 -27.17
C ASP A 87 4.75 -7.87 -26.38
N ALA A 88 5.04 -9.04 -26.94
CA ALA A 88 4.75 -10.34 -26.33
C ALA A 88 5.50 -10.58 -25.01
N GLN A 89 6.54 -9.79 -24.73
CA GLN A 89 7.32 -9.87 -23.47
C GLN A 89 6.87 -8.89 -22.41
N PHE A 90 5.79 -8.11 -22.68
CA PHE A 90 5.29 -7.16 -21.70
C PHE A 90 4.95 -7.85 -20.37
N ASP A 91 5.60 -7.41 -19.30
CA ASP A 91 5.54 -8.03 -17.95
C ASP A 91 4.25 -7.67 -17.16
N GLY A 92 3.48 -6.71 -17.65
CA GLY A 92 2.25 -6.23 -17.02
C GLY A 92 2.40 -4.87 -16.32
N ILE A 93 3.62 -4.35 -16.18
CA ILE A 93 3.86 -3.07 -15.51
C ILE A 93 4.56 -2.07 -16.45
N GLY A 94 5.68 -2.45 -17.07
CA GLY A 94 6.50 -1.56 -17.89
C GLY A 94 7.46 -0.67 -17.08
N PRO A 95 8.10 0.34 -17.71
CA PRO A 95 9.07 1.22 -17.06
C PRO A 95 8.39 2.29 -16.18
N SER A 96 9.14 2.88 -15.23
CA SER A 96 8.66 3.95 -14.36
C SER A 96 8.06 5.12 -15.16
N GLN A 97 6.91 5.62 -14.72
CA GLN A 97 6.20 6.75 -15.34
C GLN A 97 6.58 8.11 -14.72
N LEU A 98 7.51 8.14 -13.76
CA LEU A 98 7.88 9.36 -13.01
C LEU A 98 8.31 10.50 -13.94
N ASP A 99 9.21 10.25 -14.88
CA ASP A 99 9.70 11.28 -15.80
C ASP A 99 8.59 11.80 -16.72
N GLY A 100 7.71 10.91 -17.19
CA GLY A 100 6.53 11.26 -17.98
C GLY A 100 5.59 12.17 -17.19
N PHE A 101 5.34 11.86 -15.93
CA PHE A 101 4.50 12.65 -15.05
C PHE A 101 5.13 14.02 -14.74
N ALA A 102 6.41 14.05 -14.37
CA ALA A 102 7.12 15.31 -14.15
C ALA A 102 7.11 16.22 -15.38
N LYS A 103 7.27 15.65 -16.59
CA LYS A 103 7.18 16.38 -17.85
C LYS A 103 5.76 16.88 -18.11
N LEU A 104 4.73 16.06 -17.85
CA LEU A 104 3.33 16.47 -17.92
C LEU A 104 3.08 17.71 -17.06
N LEU A 105 3.51 17.69 -15.80
CA LEU A 105 3.37 18.85 -14.91
C LEU A 105 4.03 20.09 -15.48
N ALA A 106 5.30 19.99 -15.91
CA ALA A 106 6.09 21.13 -16.37
C ALA A 106 5.57 21.73 -17.70
N THR A 107 4.87 20.96 -18.53
CA THR A 107 4.47 21.41 -19.88
C THR A 107 2.97 21.65 -20.06
N SER A 108 2.14 21.11 -19.15
CA SER A 108 0.69 21.27 -19.23
C SER A 108 0.27 22.73 -19.11
N LYS A 109 -0.71 23.13 -19.90
CA LYS A 109 -1.39 24.42 -19.79
C LYS A 109 -2.62 24.35 -18.88
N ASP A 110 -3.10 23.14 -18.61
CA ASP A 110 -4.28 22.90 -17.81
C ASP A 110 -3.99 23.10 -16.31
N LYS A 111 -5.02 23.43 -15.54
CA LYS A 111 -4.98 23.38 -14.08
C LYS A 111 -4.96 21.91 -13.65
N LEU A 112 -3.94 21.52 -12.91
CA LEU A 112 -3.77 20.15 -12.42
C LEU A 112 -3.87 20.16 -10.89
N GLU A 113 -4.54 19.16 -10.35
CA GLU A 113 -4.68 18.94 -8.91
C GLU A 113 -4.84 17.45 -8.63
N GLU A 114 -4.29 16.99 -7.52
CA GLU A 114 -4.60 15.67 -6.98
C GLU A 114 -5.17 15.81 -5.58
N ARG A 115 -6.34 15.22 -5.34
CA ARG A 115 -7.07 15.29 -4.08
C ARG A 115 -6.96 13.97 -3.35
N PHE A 116 -6.39 13.98 -2.16
CA PHE A 116 -6.23 12.80 -1.32
C PHE A 116 -7.34 12.71 -0.29
N ARG A 117 -7.86 11.49 -0.09
CA ARG A 117 -8.88 11.17 0.91
C ARG A 117 -8.52 9.87 1.62
N ASN A 118 -9.02 9.70 2.85
CA ASN A 118 -8.84 8.47 3.62
C ASN A 118 -7.36 8.06 3.76
N ILE A 119 -6.50 9.02 4.09
CA ILE A 119 -5.06 8.80 4.22
C ILE A 119 -4.77 7.95 5.46
N GLU A 120 -4.22 6.77 5.25
CA GLU A 120 -3.70 5.89 6.29
C GLU A 120 -2.18 5.81 6.20
N ILE A 121 -1.50 5.96 7.33
CA ILE A 121 -0.04 5.88 7.43
C ILE A 121 0.32 4.85 8.48
N ARG A 122 1.12 3.86 8.09
CA ARG A 122 1.79 2.92 9.00
C ARG A 122 3.29 3.16 8.90
N GLN A 123 3.96 3.35 10.03
CA GLN A 123 5.39 3.65 10.06
C GLN A 123 6.05 2.76 11.10
N ASP A 124 7.20 2.19 10.74
CA ASP A 124 8.05 1.39 11.61
C ASP A 124 9.52 1.77 11.38
N GLY A 125 10.09 2.51 12.33
CA GLY A 125 11.45 3.05 12.19
C GLY A 125 11.60 3.88 10.92
N PRO A 126 12.54 3.54 10.02
CA PRO A 126 12.79 4.30 8.79
C PRO A 126 11.89 3.94 7.61
N LEU A 127 10.91 3.04 7.77
CA LEU A 127 10.02 2.60 6.71
C LEU A 127 8.59 3.07 6.99
N GLY A 128 7.90 3.55 5.96
CA GLY A 128 6.48 3.90 6.01
C GLY A 128 5.71 3.30 4.83
N LEU A 129 4.46 2.95 5.11
CA LEU A 129 3.46 2.58 4.13
C LEU A 129 2.33 3.59 4.21
N VAL A 130 1.96 4.17 3.09
CA VAL A 130 0.86 5.14 2.97
C VAL A 130 -0.15 4.63 1.96
N THR A 131 -1.42 4.67 2.32
CA THR A 131 -2.51 4.34 1.41
C THR A 131 -3.56 5.44 1.45
N PHE A 132 -4.15 5.76 0.31
CA PHE A 132 -5.22 6.75 0.22
C PHE A 132 -6.02 6.61 -1.06
N ASN A 133 -7.26 7.09 -1.05
CA ASN A 133 -8.03 7.31 -2.27
C ASN A 133 -7.64 8.65 -2.88
N TYR A 134 -7.52 8.70 -4.20
CA TYR A 134 -7.21 9.93 -4.91
C TYR A 134 -8.21 10.24 -6.01
N ASP A 135 -8.31 11.53 -6.36
CA ASP A 135 -8.93 12.03 -7.59
C ASP A 135 -7.90 12.90 -8.31
N PHE A 136 -7.54 12.54 -9.53
CA PHE A 136 -6.76 13.40 -10.40
C PHE A 136 -7.70 14.33 -11.16
N VAL A 137 -7.47 15.62 -11.03
CA VAL A 137 -8.38 16.68 -11.46
C VAL A 137 -7.70 17.55 -12.51
N ILE A 138 -8.37 17.72 -13.65
CA ILE A 138 -7.93 18.60 -14.75
C ILE A 138 -9.01 19.65 -14.97
N ASN A 139 -8.65 20.94 -14.88
CA ASN A 139 -9.56 22.06 -15.07
C ASN A 139 -10.85 21.93 -14.24
N ASP A 140 -10.67 21.61 -12.93
CA ASP A 140 -11.72 21.44 -11.94
C ASP A 140 -12.66 20.23 -12.18
N LYS A 141 -12.35 19.35 -13.14
CA LYS A 141 -13.09 18.10 -13.41
C LYS A 141 -12.25 16.89 -13.04
N VAL A 142 -12.84 15.93 -12.32
CA VAL A 142 -12.20 14.64 -12.06
C VAL A 142 -11.99 13.92 -13.39
N HIS A 143 -10.73 13.60 -13.68
CA HIS A 143 -10.32 12.87 -14.90
C HIS A 143 -10.30 11.37 -14.60
N HIS A 144 -9.74 10.95 -13.48
CA HIS A 144 -9.76 9.59 -12.97
C HIS A 144 -9.58 9.58 -11.46
N SER A 145 -9.90 8.46 -10.85
CA SER A 145 -9.82 8.21 -9.42
C SER A 145 -9.22 6.84 -9.16
N GLY A 146 -8.83 6.57 -7.93
CA GLY A 146 -8.34 5.24 -7.57
C GLY A 146 -7.89 5.12 -6.12
N LEU A 147 -7.24 4.01 -5.85
CA LEU A 147 -6.43 3.78 -4.65
C LEU A 147 -4.97 4.01 -5.02
N GLU A 148 -4.25 4.69 -4.15
CA GLU A 148 -2.81 4.87 -4.27
C GLU A 148 -2.11 4.28 -3.06
N VAL A 149 -0.97 3.65 -3.31
CA VAL A 149 -0.13 3.01 -2.29
C VAL A 149 1.30 3.51 -2.46
N TRP A 150 1.84 4.11 -1.41
CA TRP A 150 3.23 4.55 -1.36
C TRP A 150 4.03 3.74 -0.35
N GLN A 151 5.24 3.39 -0.71
CA GLN A 151 6.28 3.07 0.24
C GLN A 151 7.17 4.31 0.40
N VAL A 152 7.48 4.67 1.64
CA VAL A 152 8.36 5.80 1.95
C VAL A 152 9.47 5.36 2.88
N CYS A 153 10.64 5.95 2.75
CA CYS A 153 11.79 5.66 3.61
C CYS A 153 12.44 6.93 4.13
N LYS A 154 13.08 6.81 5.30
CA LYS A 154 13.80 7.92 5.95
C LYS A 154 15.28 7.78 5.68
N ILE A 155 15.86 8.74 4.97
CA ILE A 155 17.29 8.84 4.66
C ILE A 155 17.78 10.21 5.10
N ASP A 156 18.88 10.29 5.85
CA ASP A 156 19.47 11.54 6.35
C ASP A 156 18.40 12.47 6.99
N GLU A 157 17.56 11.87 7.86
CA GLU A 157 16.45 12.53 8.55
C GLU A 157 15.35 13.07 7.62
N GLN A 158 15.35 12.75 6.33
CA GLN A 158 14.34 13.14 5.36
C GLN A 158 13.52 11.93 4.90
N TRP A 159 12.22 12.08 4.86
CA TRP A 159 11.33 11.11 4.24
C TRP A 159 11.32 11.28 2.73
N LYS A 160 11.48 10.15 2.01
CA LYS A 160 11.50 10.07 0.54
C LYS A 160 10.55 9.00 0.07
N ILE A 161 9.97 9.20 -1.10
CA ILE A 161 9.14 8.20 -1.78
C ILE A 161 10.05 7.10 -2.34
N LEU A 162 9.81 5.85 -1.92
CA LEU A 162 10.52 4.65 -2.37
C LEU A 162 9.78 3.97 -3.53
N SER A 163 8.45 4.02 -3.53
CA SER A 163 7.61 3.53 -4.63
C SER A 163 6.21 4.15 -4.57
N VAL A 164 5.58 4.25 -5.73
CA VAL A 164 4.18 4.65 -5.89
C VAL A 164 3.51 3.64 -6.83
N ALA A 165 2.39 3.09 -6.40
CA ALA A 165 1.53 2.26 -7.25
C ALA A 165 0.07 2.68 -7.07
N TRP A 166 -0.68 2.71 -8.17
CA TRP A 166 -2.09 3.13 -8.12
C TRP A 166 -2.98 2.36 -9.08
N THR A 167 -4.30 2.39 -8.79
CA THR A 167 -5.35 1.93 -9.70
C THR A 167 -6.00 3.12 -10.41
N ILE A 168 -6.60 2.88 -11.57
CA ILE A 168 -7.36 3.88 -12.33
C ILE A 168 -8.80 3.35 -12.53
N TYR A 169 -9.79 4.20 -12.22
CA TYR A 169 -11.21 3.94 -12.43
C TYR A 169 -11.86 5.07 -13.22
#